data_92b67a2d8f2617815c270771a3fd1aa9
#
_entry.id   92b67a2d8f2617815c270771a3fd1aa9
#
_cell.length_a   1.000
_cell.length_b   1.000
_cell.length_c   1.000
_cell.angle_alpha   90.00
_cell.angle_beta   90.00
_cell.angle_gamma   90.00
#
_symmetry.space_group_name_H-M   'P 1'
#
loop_
_entity.id
_entity.type
_entity.pdbx_description
1 polymer ?
#
loop_
_entity_poly.entity_id
_entity_poly.type
_entity_poly.pdbx_seq_one_letter_code
_entity_poly.pdbx_strand_id
1 'polypeptide(L)'
;HTEEIRPCLRCTSCMDGGYFNLPRHCSVNPVFGRDSLFARPAFPAEKKNVLIVGGGPAGMEAAFIAAKRGHNVVLVDKQDEPGGEMRIAAVPPAKQELTRVIKYQYRRLAEAGVKCVFGTELTAEDIQRDYAGYEVVLAYGAEPIAPAFMQGFKQVMTADDLLGGNAFPGKKIVIVGGGTVGCETADYLAPLVNDLSPANRDVTVIEMTKTLAANEGGAGRAVLITRMLSKGVHVLTEAKVTEITEDAISYEKDGEIHTIADADTLVLAMGYRPNTKLADDLAAAGVATHVLGDANKCGNIRDAIGDGYKVACEL
;
A
#
# COMPACT_ATOMS: atom_id res chain seq x y z
N HIS A 1 -28.08 -2.45 9.71
CA HIS A 1 -26.79 -3.10 10.02
C HIS A 1 -25.92 -3.35 8.77
N THR A 2 -26.06 -2.51 7.72
CA THR A 2 -25.23 -2.65 6.49
C THR A 2 -23.74 -2.40 6.75
N GLU A 3 -23.43 -1.62 7.75
CA GLU A 3 -22.08 -1.32 8.23
C GLU A 3 -21.38 -2.54 8.85
N GLU A 4 -22.11 -3.53 9.33
CA GLU A 4 -21.55 -4.78 9.87
C GLU A 4 -21.11 -5.76 8.77
N ILE A 5 -21.59 -5.55 7.55
CA ILE A 5 -21.25 -6.40 6.42
C ILE A 5 -19.82 -6.06 5.96
N ARG A 6 -18.97 -7.10 5.88
CA ARG A 6 -17.62 -6.94 5.31
C ARG A 6 -17.73 -6.48 3.86
N PRO A 7 -17.20 -5.29 3.50
CA PRO A 7 -17.34 -4.76 2.15
C PRO A 7 -16.51 -5.55 1.14
N CYS A 8 -17.02 -5.71 -0.07
CA CYS A 8 -16.30 -6.27 -1.20
C CYS A 8 -15.55 -5.14 -1.93
N LEU A 9 -14.27 -5.34 -2.24
CA LEU A 9 -13.46 -4.41 -3.04
C LEU A 9 -13.74 -4.47 -4.55
N ARG A 10 -14.51 -5.45 -5.00
CA ARG A 10 -14.72 -5.71 -6.44
C ARG A 10 -13.42 -5.95 -7.22
N CYS A 11 -12.37 -6.40 -6.53
CA CYS A 11 -11.03 -6.64 -7.08
C CYS A 11 -10.90 -7.93 -7.90
N THR A 12 -11.96 -8.69 -8.05
CA THR A 12 -12.05 -9.97 -8.79
C THR A 12 -11.11 -11.10 -8.35
N SER A 13 -10.21 -10.90 -7.40
CA SER A 13 -9.23 -11.90 -6.94
C SER A 13 -9.82 -13.27 -6.59
N CYS A 14 -11.05 -13.31 -6.07
CA CYS A 14 -11.75 -14.57 -5.78
C CYS A 14 -12.23 -15.30 -7.05
N MET A 15 -12.38 -14.59 -8.16
CA MET A 15 -12.76 -15.16 -9.46
C MET A 15 -11.55 -15.67 -10.23
N ASP A 16 -10.41 -14.96 -10.16
CA ASP A 16 -9.18 -15.34 -10.85
C ASP A 16 -8.74 -16.75 -10.44
N GLY A 17 -8.80 -17.08 -9.16
CA GLY A 17 -8.55 -18.43 -8.67
C GLY A 17 -9.45 -19.51 -9.33
N GLY A 18 -10.74 -19.17 -9.55
CA GLY A 18 -11.68 -20.07 -10.21
C GLY A 18 -11.36 -20.32 -11.70
N TYR A 19 -10.96 -19.29 -12.43
CA TYR A 19 -10.60 -19.40 -13.86
C TYR A 19 -9.34 -20.21 -14.08
N PHE A 20 -8.35 -20.10 -13.16
CA PHE A 20 -7.07 -20.79 -13.29
C PHE A 20 -6.99 -22.09 -12.48
N ASN A 21 -8.12 -22.59 -11.96
CA ASN A 21 -8.18 -23.77 -11.10
C ASN A 21 -7.25 -23.71 -9.87
N LEU A 22 -7.06 -22.50 -9.33
CA LEU A 22 -6.30 -22.24 -8.13
C LEU A 22 -7.25 -22.11 -6.92
N PRO A 23 -6.75 -22.28 -5.68
CA PRO A 23 -7.54 -22.05 -4.49
C PRO A 23 -8.14 -20.64 -4.49
N ARG A 24 -9.44 -20.54 -4.24
CA ARG A 24 -10.12 -19.25 -4.13
C ARG A 24 -9.68 -18.51 -2.88
N HIS A 25 -9.58 -17.21 -2.98
CA HIS A 25 -9.23 -16.33 -1.87
C HIS A 25 -9.97 -14.99 -2.01
N CYS A 26 -10.03 -14.23 -0.93
CA CYS A 26 -10.62 -12.90 -0.92
C CYS A 26 -9.60 -11.89 -0.35
N SER A 27 -9.50 -10.72 -0.98
CA SER A 27 -8.56 -9.68 -0.54
C SER A 27 -8.87 -9.09 0.83
N VAL A 28 -10.14 -9.16 1.28
CA VAL A 28 -10.57 -8.60 2.57
C VAL A 28 -11.04 -9.64 3.57
N ASN A 29 -11.10 -10.92 3.17
CA ASN A 29 -11.50 -12.02 4.04
C ASN A 29 -10.43 -13.11 4.05
N PRO A 30 -9.54 -13.14 5.05
CA PRO A 30 -8.40 -14.05 5.08
C PRO A 30 -8.78 -15.53 5.17
N VAL A 31 -9.96 -15.83 5.69
CA VAL A 31 -10.41 -17.22 5.86
C VAL A 31 -11.18 -17.77 4.66
N PHE A 32 -11.60 -16.93 3.72
CA PHE A 32 -12.37 -17.37 2.56
C PHE A 32 -11.62 -18.39 1.71
N GLY A 33 -12.20 -19.56 1.55
CA GLY A 33 -11.60 -20.67 0.80
C GLY A 33 -10.43 -21.36 1.53
N ARG A 34 -10.22 -21.05 2.80
CA ARG A 34 -9.13 -21.57 3.65
C ARG A 34 -9.63 -22.05 5.01
N ASP A 35 -10.92 -22.37 5.14
CA ASP A 35 -11.53 -22.74 6.41
C ASP A 35 -10.87 -23.96 7.06
N SER A 36 -10.27 -24.86 6.26
CA SER A 36 -9.51 -26.01 6.75
C SER A 36 -8.11 -25.66 7.29
N LEU A 37 -7.55 -24.52 6.86
CA LEU A 37 -6.21 -24.05 7.25
C LEU A 37 -6.27 -23.08 8.42
N PHE A 38 -7.37 -22.33 8.51
CA PHE A 38 -7.62 -21.36 9.56
C PHE A 38 -8.80 -21.84 10.39
N ALA A 39 -8.52 -22.71 11.36
CA ALA A 39 -9.48 -23.00 12.41
C ALA A 39 -9.98 -21.68 13.03
N ARG A 40 -11.22 -21.67 13.54
CA ARG A 40 -11.72 -20.49 14.27
C ARG A 40 -10.69 -20.14 15.34
N PRO A 41 -10.36 -18.83 15.51
CA PRO A 41 -9.40 -18.41 16.52
C PRO A 41 -9.83 -18.96 17.88
N ALA A 42 -9.09 -19.92 18.40
CA ALA A 42 -9.31 -20.44 19.74
C ALA A 42 -8.85 -19.41 20.77
N PHE A 43 -9.45 -19.41 21.96
CA PHE A 43 -8.92 -18.61 23.06
C PHE A 43 -7.51 -19.13 23.41
N PRO A 44 -6.53 -18.24 23.66
CA PRO A 44 -5.20 -18.66 24.10
C PRO A 44 -5.26 -19.30 25.48
N ALA A 45 -4.26 -20.12 25.80
CA ALA A 45 -4.10 -20.69 27.14
C ALA A 45 -3.81 -19.57 28.17
N GLU A 46 -3.13 -18.51 27.74
CA GLU A 46 -2.78 -17.36 28.58
C GLU A 46 -3.13 -16.04 27.88
N LYS A 47 -3.75 -15.13 28.65
CA LYS A 47 -4.08 -13.79 28.17
C LYS A 47 -2.83 -12.90 28.21
N LYS A 48 -2.48 -12.31 27.08
CA LYS A 48 -1.32 -11.42 26.92
C LYS A 48 -1.74 -9.96 26.74
N ASN A 49 -0.82 -9.03 27.01
CA ASN A 49 -0.87 -7.66 26.55
C ASN A 49 -0.15 -7.59 25.20
N VAL A 50 -0.78 -7.05 24.19
CA VAL A 50 -0.27 -6.98 22.81
C VAL A 50 -0.21 -5.52 22.36
N LEU A 51 0.95 -5.10 21.91
CA LEU A 51 1.17 -3.83 21.25
C LEU A 51 1.22 -4.05 19.73
N ILE A 52 0.35 -3.39 19.00
CA ILE A 52 0.39 -3.35 17.53
C ILE A 52 0.89 -1.97 17.10
N VAL A 53 2.00 -1.90 16.37
CA VAL A 53 2.54 -0.66 15.82
C VAL A 53 2.20 -0.60 14.33
N GLY A 54 1.29 0.31 13.98
CA GLY A 54 0.77 0.51 12.63
C GLY A 54 -0.72 0.19 12.49
N GLY A 55 -1.50 1.18 12.09
CA GLY A 55 -2.96 1.13 11.88
C GLY A 55 -3.37 0.88 10.43
N GLY A 56 -2.49 0.28 9.64
CA GLY A 56 -2.78 -0.19 8.29
C GLY A 56 -3.64 -1.47 8.29
N PRO A 57 -3.97 -2.04 7.10
CA PRO A 57 -4.85 -3.20 6.99
C PRO A 57 -4.33 -4.45 7.74
N ALA A 58 -3.02 -4.63 7.77
CA ALA A 58 -2.37 -5.73 8.48
C ALA A 58 -2.51 -5.58 10.00
N GLY A 59 -2.15 -4.40 10.54
CA GLY A 59 -2.22 -4.12 11.97
C GLY A 59 -3.65 -4.09 12.50
N MET A 60 -4.59 -3.52 11.75
CA MET A 60 -6.01 -3.54 12.15
C MET A 60 -6.58 -4.96 12.20
N GLU A 61 -6.25 -5.83 11.24
CA GLU A 61 -6.70 -7.23 11.29
C GLU A 61 -6.04 -7.99 12.45
N ALA A 62 -4.73 -7.80 12.66
CA ALA A 62 -4.02 -8.42 13.79
C ALA A 62 -4.61 -7.98 15.13
N ALA A 63 -4.84 -6.68 15.30
CA ALA A 63 -5.43 -6.13 16.53
C ALA A 63 -6.82 -6.71 16.82
N PHE A 64 -7.67 -6.75 15.78
CA PHE A 64 -9.02 -7.31 15.91
C PHE A 64 -9.00 -8.79 16.30
N ILE A 65 -8.21 -9.62 15.61
CA ILE A 65 -8.16 -11.06 15.88
C ILE A 65 -7.55 -11.35 17.25
N ALA A 66 -6.46 -10.66 17.64
CA ALA A 66 -5.86 -10.80 18.97
C ALA A 66 -6.87 -10.44 20.09
N ALA A 67 -7.62 -9.35 19.94
CA ALA A 67 -8.67 -8.95 20.88
C ALA A 67 -9.81 -9.97 20.94
N LYS A 68 -10.28 -10.49 19.80
CA LYS A 68 -11.31 -11.55 19.73
C LYS A 68 -10.86 -12.85 20.36
N ARG A 69 -9.56 -13.13 20.42
CA ARG A 69 -8.98 -14.25 21.16
C ARG A 69 -8.85 -13.98 22.67
N GLY A 70 -9.12 -12.77 23.12
CA GLY A 70 -9.16 -12.42 24.54
C GLY A 70 -7.92 -11.70 25.07
N HIS A 71 -6.95 -11.35 24.21
CA HIS A 71 -5.80 -10.52 24.59
C HIS A 71 -6.20 -9.08 24.89
N ASN A 72 -5.40 -8.37 25.68
CA ASN A 72 -5.49 -6.92 25.86
C ASN A 72 -4.66 -6.27 24.74
N VAL A 73 -5.31 -5.51 23.86
CA VAL A 73 -4.65 -4.98 22.66
C VAL A 73 -4.61 -3.44 22.69
N VAL A 74 -3.42 -2.89 22.44
CA VAL A 74 -3.20 -1.48 22.13
C VAL A 74 -2.67 -1.38 20.72
N LEU A 75 -3.30 -0.58 19.86
CA LEU A 75 -2.82 -0.23 18.52
C LEU A 75 -2.35 1.22 18.53
N VAL A 76 -1.12 1.45 18.07
CA VAL A 76 -0.52 2.78 17.96
C VAL A 76 -0.13 3.04 16.51
N ASP A 77 -0.48 4.21 15.98
CA ASP A 77 -0.07 4.64 14.63
C ASP A 77 0.43 6.08 14.65
N LYS A 78 1.46 6.36 13.85
CA LYS A 78 2.00 7.72 13.67
C LYS A 78 1.06 8.65 12.92
N GLN A 79 0.18 8.09 12.08
CA GLN A 79 -0.84 8.86 11.35
C GLN A 79 -2.01 9.21 12.29
N ASP A 80 -2.68 10.32 12.00
CA ASP A 80 -3.84 10.77 12.76
C ASP A 80 -5.10 9.94 12.53
N GLU A 81 -5.10 9.11 11.47
CA GLU A 81 -6.24 8.32 11.05
C GLU A 81 -5.84 6.90 10.64
N PRO A 82 -6.74 5.90 10.84
CA PRO A 82 -6.50 4.51 10.45
C PRO A 82 -6.49 4.32 8.94
N GLY A 83 -5.86 3.24 8.49
CA GLY A 83 -5.91 2.77 7.12
C GLY A 83 -4.56 2.68 6.42
N GLY A 84 -3.54 3.39 6.92
CA GLY A 84 -2.20 3.37 6.30
C GLY A 84 -2.25 3.66 4.80
N GLU A 85 -1.46 2.93 4.02
CA GLU A 85 -1.38 3.10 2.56
C GLU A 85 -2.72 2.87 1.82
N MET A 86 -3.70 2.19 2.40
CA MET A 86 -5.02 2.06 1.77
C MET A 86 -5.74 3.40 1.60
N ARG A 87 -5.40 4.42 2.40
CA ARG A 87 -5.96 5.78 2.26
C ARG A 87 -5.50 6.41 0.94
N ILE A 88 -4.21 6.31 0.66
CA ILE A 88 -3.58 6.80 -0.58
C ILE A 88 -4.08 5.98 -1.76
N ALA A 89 -4.12 4.66 -1.63
CA ALA A 89 -4.62 3.75 -2.66
C ALA A 89 -6.12 3.96 -3.01
N ALA A 90 -6.90 4.63 -2.14
CA ALA A 90 -8.31 4.96 -2.38
C ALA A 90 -8.49 6.21 -3.28
N VAL A 91 -7.44 7.00 -3.51
CA VAL A 91 -7.52 8.29 -4.23
C VAL A 91 -7.73 8.11 -5.75
N PRO A 92 -7.02 7.19 -6.44
CA PRO A 92 -7.21 7.00 -7.87
C PRO A 92 -8.65 6.64 -8.25
N PRO A 93 -9.06 6.90 -9.51
CA PRO A 93 -10.40 6.61 -9.99
C PRO A 93 -10.83 5.15 -9.76
N ALA A 94 -12.08 4.96 -9.33
CA ALA A 94 -12.72 3.66 -9.08
C ALA A 94 -12.14 2.85 -7.90
N LYS A 95 -11.36 3.48 -7.01
CA LYS A 95 -10.76 2.85 -5.81
C LYS A 95 -11.44 3.23 -4.48
N GLN A 96 -12.48 4.05 -4.49
CA GLN A 96 -13.13 4.60 -3.29
C GLN A 96 -13.70 3.52 -2.34
N GLU A 97 -13.93 2.28 -2.84
CA GLU A 97 -14.36 1.14 -2.01
C GLU A 97 -13.33 0.78 -0.91
N LEU A 98 -12.06 1.13 -1.09
CA LEU A 98 -11.03 0.94 -0.06
C LEU A 98 -11.36 1.71 1.23
N THR A 99 -11.94 2.90 1.12
CA THR A 99 -12.39 3.68 2.28
C THR A 99 -13.44 2.94 3.12
N ARG A 100 -14.32 2.15 2.47
CA ARG A 100 -15.31 1.33 3.18
C ARG A 100 -14.64 0.19 3.96
N VAL A 101 -13.58 -0.39 3.42
CA VAL A 101 -12.81 -1.44 4.13
C VAL A 101 -12.11 -0.86 5.34
N ILE A 102 -11.48 0.32 5.21
CA ILE A 102 -10.84 1.02 6.34
C ILE A 102 -11.86 1.25 7.47
N LYS A 103 -13.02 1.83 7.13
CA LYS A 103 -14.10 2.10 8.12
C LYS A 103 -14.60 0.82 8.78
N TYR A 104 -14.77 -0.25 8.00
CA TYR A 104 -15.18 -1.55 8.50
C TYR A 104 -14.16 -2.14 9.47
N GLN A 105 -12.87 -2.16 9.11
CA GLN A 105 -11.82 -2.68 9.98
C GLN A 105 -11.71 -1.86 11.27
N TYR A 106 -11.70 -0.53 11.15
CA TYR A 106 -11.59 0.35 12.32
C TYR A 106 -12.77 0.20 13.29
N ARG A 107 -14.00 0.12 12.79
CA ARG A 107 -15.16 -0.12 13.64
C ARG A 107 -15.02 -1.42 14.45
N ARG A 108 -14.57 -2.49 13.80
CA ARG A 108 -14.34 -3.79 14.47
C ARG A 108 -13.37 -3.69 15.65
N LEU A 109 -12.38 -2.78 15.59
CA LEU A 109 -11.46 -2.57 16.71
C LEU A 109 -12.20 -2.05 17.95
N ALA A 110 -13.05 -1.04 17.76
CA ALA A 110 -13.86 -0.50 18.85
C ALA A 110 -14.80 -1.55 19.45
N GLU A 111 -15.49 -2.33 18.60
CA GLU A 111 -16.37 -3.43 19.02
C GLU A 111 -15.63 -4.54 19.78
N ALA A 112 -14.34 -4.76 19.48
CA ALA A 112 -13.50 -5.73 20.16
C ALA A 112 -12.79 -5.17 21.40
N GLY A 113 -12.97 -3.88 21.72
CA GLY A 113 -12.34 -3.22 22.87
C GLY A 113 -10.85 -2.92 22.69
N VAL A 114 -10.37 -2.79 21.45
CA VAL A 114 -8.98 -2.39 21.18
C VAL A 114 -8.79 -0.93 21.51
N LYS A 115 -7.75 -0.59 22.31
CA LYS A 115 -7.35 0.78 22.56
C LYS A 115 -6.52 1.27 21.36
N CYS A 116 -7.03 2.25 20.61
CA CYS A 116 -6.33 2.88 19.50
C CYS A 116 -5.74 4.22 19.89
N VAL A 117 -4.48 4.48 19.53
CA VAL A 117 -3.74 5.74 19.75
C VAL A 117 -3.17 6.15 18.39
N PHE A 118 -3.67 7.24 17.84
CA PHE A 118 -3.24 7.82 16.57
C PHE A 118 -2.40 9.08 16.79
N GLY A 119 -1.66 9.52 15.76
CA GLY A 119 -0.78 10.69 15.84
C GLY A 119 0.43 10.48 16.74
N THR A 120 0.84 9.23 16.96
CA THR A 120 1.95 8.88 17.85
C THR A 120 2.94 7.96 17.17
N GLU A 121 4.14 8.43 16.93
CA GLU A 121 5.26 7.62 16.45
C GLU A 121 6.02 7.06 17.65
N LEU A 122 6.20 5.73 17.69
CA LEU A 122 6.94 5.06 18.77
C LEU A 122 8.37 4.77 18.33
N THR A 123 9.32 5.09 19.21
CA THR A 123 10.71 4.65 19.12
C THR A 123 10.91 3.32 19.86
N ALA A 124 12.08 2.70 19.67
CA ALA A 124 12.43 1.49 20.42
C ALA A 124 12.51 1.77 21.93
N GLU A 125 12.99 2.96 22.33
CA GLU A 125 13.06 3.40 23.72
C GLU A 125 11.67 3.58 24.33
N ASP A 126 10.71 4.13 23.59
CA ASP A 126 9.33 4.26 24.05
C ASP A 126 8.68 2.90 24.28
N ILE A 127 8.92 1.95 23.38
CA ILE A 127 8.40 0.58 23.51
C ILE A 127 8.99 -0.12 24.73
N GLN A 128 10.29 -0.01 24.95
CA GLN A 128 10.95 -0.59 26.12
C GLN A 128 10.46 0.03 27.44
N ARG A 129 10.23 1.34 27.46
CA ARG A 129 9.79 2.06 28.67
C ARG A 129 8.32 1.80 28.99
N ASP A 130 7.43 1.97 28.00
CA ASP A 130 5.98 2.07 28.24
C ASP A 130 5.23 0.77 27.97
N TYR A 131 5.86 -0.15 27.21
CA TYR A 131 5.27 -1.43 26.80
C TYR A 131 6.13 -2.65 27.19
N ALA A 132 6.94 -2.51 28.24
CA ALA A 132 7.70 -3.63 28.77
C ALA A 132 6.80 -4.82 29.09
N GLY A 133 7.14 -6.02 28.59
CA GLY A 133 6.36 -7.24 28.78
C GLY A 133 5.14 -7.40 27.85
N TYR A 134 4.96 -6.51 26.90
CA TYR A 134 3.99 -6.71 25.82
C TYR A 134 4.56 -7.61 24.73
N GLU A 135 3.70 -8.42 24.11
CA GLU A 135 3.99 -8.99 22.78
C GLU A 135 3.94 -7.86 21.75
N VAL A 136 5.02 -7.65 21.02
CA VAL A 136 5.15 -6.53 20.08
C VAL A 136 4.96 -7.01 18.65
N VAL A 137 3.97 -6.44 17.96
CA VAL A 137 3.64 -6.70 16.56
C VAL A 137 3.88 -5.45 15.74
N LEU A 138 4.76 -5.54 14.76
CA LEU A 138 5.18 -4.44 13.90
C LEU A 138 4.50 -4.55 12.52
N ALA A 139 3.60 -3.60 12.22
CA ALA A 139 2.80 -3.54 11.00
C ALA A 139 2.83 -2.13 10.37
N TYR A 140 3.95 -1.43 10.53
CA TYR A 140 4.10 -0.01 10.18
C TYR A 140 4.41 0.26 8.71
N GLY A 141 4.33 -0.78 7.84
CA GLY A 141 4.35 -0.64 6.40
C GLY A 141 5.74 -0.56 5.78
N ALA A 142 5.80 0.02 4.59
CA ALA A 142 6.98 0.12 3.75
C ALA A 142 7.26 1.58 3.38
N GLU A 143 8.37 1.81 2.70
CA GLU A 143 8.77 3.12 2.17
C GLU A 143 8.82 3.07 0.65
N PRO A 144 8.43 4.15 -0.06
CA PRO A 144 8.59 4.24 -1.50
C PRO A 144 10.08 4.24 -1.90
N ILE A 145 10.37 3.59 -3.01
CA ILE A 145 11.73 3.58 -3.58
C ILE A 145 11.96 4.88 -4.33
N ALA A 146 12.88 5.71 -3.82
CA ALA A 146 13.29 6.98 -4.42
C ALA A 146 14.83 7.05 -4.55
N PRO A 147 15.42 6.54 -5.65
CA PRO A 147 16.87 6.50 -5.84
C PRO A 147 17.48 7.89 -5.82
N ALA A 148 18.65 8.02 -5.20
CA ALA A 148 19.33 9.31 -5.05
C ALA A 148 19.61 10.02 -6.39
N PHE A 149 19.98 9.27 -7.44
CA PHE A 149 20.26 9.85 -8.76
C PHE A 149 19.03 10.45 -9.45
N MET A 150 17.82 10.10 -9.00
CA MET A 150 16.56 10.65 -9.52
C MET A 150 16.12 11.93 -8.82
N GLN A 151 16.77 12.31 -7.73
CA GLN A 151 16.43 13.51 -6.96
C GLN A 151 16.98 14.82 -7.57
N GLY A 152 17.75 14.73 -8.66
CA GLY A 152 18.36 15.88 -9.31
C GLY A 152 17.43 16.69 -10.24
N PHE A 153 16.20 16.24 -10.48
CA PHE A 153 15.25 16.96 -11.32
C PHE A 153 14.63 18.17 -10.58
N LYS A 154 14.31 19.23 -11.28
CA LYS A 154 13.77 20.49 -10.72
C LYS A 154 12.55 20.34 -9.81
N GLN A 155 11.68 19.36 -10.08
CA GLN A 155 10.56 19.02 -9.20
C GLN A 155 10.37 17.50 -9.18
N VAL A 156 10.71 16.88 -8.06
CA VAL A 156 10.56 15.44 -7.83
C VAL A 156 9.58 15.21 -6.69
N MET A 157 8.74 14.20 -6.83
CA MET A 157 7.85 13.70 -5.78
C MET A 157 7.63 12.21 -5.93
N THR A 158 7.22 11.55 -4.87
CA THR A 158 6.74 10.16 -4.96
C THR A 158 5.26 10.14 -5.37
N ALA A 159 4.79 9.00 -5.86
CA ALA A 159 3.35 8.79 -6.08
C ALA A 159 2.56 8.96 -4.78
N ASP A 160 3.13 8.59 -3.64
CA ASP A 160 2.54 8.71 -2.31
C ASP A 160 2.36 10.18 -1.90
N ASP A 161 3.39 11.02 -2.11
CA ASP A 161 3.29 12.46 -1.82
C ASP A 161 2.18 13.12 -2.63
N LEU A 162 2.10 12.74 -3.91
CA LEU A 162 1.11 13.27 -4.83
C LEU A 162 -0.32 12.82 -4.46
N LEU A 163 -0.53 11.53 -4.31
CA LEU A 163 -1.84 10.96 -4.00
C LEU A 163 -2.27 11.29 -2.56
N GLY A 164 -1.31 11.46 -1.64
CA GLY A 164 -1.54 11.91 -0.28
C GLY A 164 -1.88 13.41 -0.15
N GLY A 165 -1.74 14.18 -1.26
CA GLY A 165 -1.99 15.62 -1.26
C GLY A 165 -0.87 16.46 -0.65
N ASN A 166 0.31 15.87 -0.43
CA ASN A 166 1.48 16.54 0.14
C ASN A 166 2.32 17.27 -0.91
N ALA A 167 2.12 16.93 -2.21
CA ALA A 167 2.82 17.56 -3.34
C ALA A 167 1.87 17.78 -4.51
N PHE A 168 2.13 18.83 -5.28
CA PHE A 168 1.29 19.23 -6.43
C PHE A 168 2.14 19.27 -7.70
N PRO A 169 1.78 18.49 -8.74
CA PRO A 169 2.53 18.45 -9.97
C PRO A 169 2.18 19.64 -10.88
N GLY A 170 3.09 19.95 -11.81
CA GLY A 170 2.86 20.87 -12.91
C GLY A 170 1.96 20.30 -14.01
N LYS A 171 2.24 20.66 -15.27
CA LYS A 171 1.44 20.27 -16.43
C LYS A 171 2.04 19.11 -17.22
N LYS A 172 3.36 19.12 -17.44
CA LYS A 172 4.09 18.07 -18.17
C LYS A 172 4.77 17.14 -17.19
N ILE A 173 4.19 15.98 -17.01
CA ILE A 173 4.53 15.06 -15.92
C ILE A 173 5.12 13.77 -16.49
N VAL A 174 6.28 13.40 -16.00
CA VAL A 174 6.86 12.07 -16.27
C VAL A 174 6.75 11.21 -15.02
N ILE A 175 6.15 10.04 -15.15
CA ILE A 175 6.04 9.04 -14.10
C ILE A 175 7.04 7.93 -14.41
N VAL A 176 7.96 7.66 -13.50
CA VAL A 176 8.92 6.55 -13.62
C VAL A 176 8.43 5.36 -12.80
N GLY A 177 8.16 4.28 -13.51
CA GLY A 177 7.56 3.04 -13.01
C GLY A 177 6.12 2.86 -13.50
N GLY A 178 5.93 1.88 -14.37
CA GLY A 178 4.62 1.49 -14.94
C GLY A 178 3.96 0.31 -14.21
N GLY A 179 4.28 0.12 -12.93
CA GLY A 179 3.55 -0.79 -12.05
C GLY A 179 2.11 -0.33 -11.81
N THR A 180 1.36 -1.06 -10.97
CA THR A 180 -0.04 -0.71 -10.65
C THR A 180 -0.16 0.73 -10.13
N VAL A 181 0.69 1.13 -9.17
CA VAL A 181 0.68 2.48 -8.58
C VAL A 181 0.96 3.56 -9.64
N GLY A 182 1.98 3.37 -10.48
CA GLY A 182 2.31 4.34 -11.53
C GLY A 182 1.19 4.51 -12.57
N CYS A 183 0.56 3.41 -12.99
CA CYS A 183 -0.58 3.44 -13.90
C CYS A 183 -1.82 4.10 -13.24
N GLU A 184 -2.09 3.83 -11.98
CA GLU A 184 -3.19 4.47 -11.22
C GLU A 184 -2.93 5.96 -10.99
N THR A 185 -1.69 6.35 -10.73
CA THR A 185 -1.27 7.75 -10.63
C THR A 185 -1.43 8.48 -11.97
N ALA A 186 -1.04 7.83 -13.07
CA ALA A 186 -1.24 8.39 -14.41
C ALA A 186 -2.73 8.57 -14.75
N ASP A 187 -3.55 7.58 -14.43
CA ASP A 187 -5.01 7.66 -14.61
C ASP A 187 -5.65 8.76 -13.76
N TYR A 188 -5.14 8.99 -12.55
CA TYR A 188 -5.60 10.06 -11.66
C TYR A 188 -5.22 11.45 -12.18
N LEU A 189 -4.00 11.60 -12.71
CA LEU A 189 -3.48 12.86 -13.20
C LEU A 189 -4.01 13.25 -14.58
N ALA A 190 -4.27 12.27 -15.44
CA ALA A 190 -4.71 12.49 -16.80
C ALA A 190 -6.10 13.16 -16.83
N PRO A 191 -6.32 14.10 -17.75
CA PRO A 191 -7.59 14.81 -17.87
C PRO A 191 -8.73 13.84 -18.18
N LEU A 192 -9.94 14.21 -17.73
CA LEU A 192 -11.15 13.51 -18.19
C LEU A 192 -11.35 13.82 -19.69
N VAL A 193 -11.88 12.85 -20.41
CA VAL A 193 -12.26 13.03 -21.82
C VAL A 193 -13.28 14.17 -21.88
N ASN A 194 -13.03 15.18 -22.71
CA ASN A 194 -13.80 16.42 -22.81
C ASN A 194 -13.68 17.39 -21.63
N ASP A 195 -12.67 17.25 -20.78
CA ASP A 195 -12.40 18.25 -19.75
C ASP A 195 -11.86 19.54 -20.39
N LEU A 196 -12.65 20.61 -20.30
CA LEU A 196 -12.26 21.95 -20.74
C LEU A 196 -11.45 22.71 -19.67
N SER A 197 -11.06 22.03 -18.60
CA SER A 197 -10.25 22.62 -17.52
C SER A 197 -8.91 23.11 -18.05
N PRO A 198 -8.46 24.30 -17.64
CA PRO A 198 -7.11 24.79 -17.95
C PRO A 198 -5.98 23.94 -17.32
N ALA A 199 -6.32 23.01 -16.47
CA ALA A 199 -5.39 22.04 -15.87
C ALA A 199 -5.08 20.83 -16.75
N ASN A 200 -5.23 20.96 -18.08
CA ASN A 200 -4.92 19.88 -19.02
C ASN A 200 -3.45 19.45 -18.84
N ARG A 201 -3.25 18.26 -18.30
CA ARG A 201 -1.92 17.70 -18.02
C ARG A 201 -1.49 16.75 -19.12
N ASP A 202 -0.23 16.84 -19.49
CA ASP A 202 0.45 15.91 -20.37
C ASP A 202 1.21 14.89 -19.50
N VAL A 203 0.81 13.64 -19.56
CA VAL A 203 1.34 12.59 -18.67
C VAL A 203 2.03 11.52 -19.48
N THR A 204 3.30 11.26 -19.19
CA THR A 204 4.10 10.20 -19.77
C THR A 204 4.51 9.19 -18.70
N VAL A 205 4.29 7.91 -18.93
CA VAL A 205 4.76 6.81 -18.08
C VAL A 205 5.95 6.14 -18.74
N ILE A 206 7.07 6.03 -18.03
CA ILE A 206 8.27 5.28 -18.44
C ILE A 206 8.33 3.99 -17.63
N GLU A 207 8.38 2.83 -18.33
CA GLU A 207 8.45 1.50 -17.74
C GLU A 207 9.57 0.70 -18.39
N MET A 208 10.45 0.13 -17.57
CA MET A 208 11.61 -0.63 -18.05
C MET A 208 11.23 -2.01 -18.62
N THR A 209 10.09 -2.54 -18.23
CA THR A 209 9.58 -3.83 -18.73
C THR A 209 8.58 -3.63 -19.85
N LYS A 210 8.22 -4.71 -20.54
CA LYS A 210 7.22 -4.69 -21.62
C LYS A 210 5.80 -4.50 -21.10
N THR A 211 5.54 -4.84 -19.83
CA THR A 211 4.19 -5.04 -19.31
C THR A 211 3.84 -4.03 -18.25
N LEU A 212 2.84 -3.19 -18.50
CA LEU A 212 2.29 -2.27 -17.51
C LEU A 212 1.42 -3.01 -16.49
N ALA A 213 1.41 -2.52 -15.25
CA ALA A 213 0.61 -3.04 -14.13
C ALA A 213 0.67 -4.58 -14.03
N ALA A 214 1.87 -5.17 -14.17
CA ALA A 214 2.05 -6.62 -14.28
C ALA A 214 1.51 -7.40 -13.07
N ASN A 215 1.44 -6.76 -11.90
CA ASN A 215 0.96 -7.37 -10.64
C ASN A 215 -0.56 -7.25 -10.45
N GLU A 216 -1.27 -6.55 -11.34
CA GLU A 216 -2.73 -6.41 -11.29
C GLU A 216 -3.41 -7.61 -11.97
N GLY A 217 -4.55 -8.06 -11.41
CA GLY A 217 -5.35 -9.14 -11.98
C GLY A 217 -5.87 -8.82 -13.39
N GLY A 218 -6.06 -9.85 -14.22
CA GLY A 218 -6.29 -9.71 -15.65
C GLY A 218 -7.40 -8.72 -16.04
N ALA A 219 -8.58 -8.81 -15.42
CA ALA A 219 -9.70 -7.91 -15.72
C ALA A 219 -9.45 -6.48 -15.21
N GLY A 220 -8.97 -6.33 -13.98
CA GLY A 220 -8.64 -5.03 -13.38
C GLY A 220 -7.57 -4.30 -14.19
N ARG A 221 -6.51 -5.02 -14.56
CA ARG A 221 -5.44 -4.51 -15.39
C ARG A 221 -5.92 -3.99 -16.74
N ALA A 222 -6.73 -4.78 -17.46
CA ALA A 222 -7.24 -4.39 -18.77
C ALA A 222 -8.07 -3.08 -18.69
N VAL A 223 -8.93 -2.96 -17.69
CA VAL A 223 -9.74 -1.75 -17.47
C VAL A 223 -8.88 -0.54 -17.13
N LEU A 224 -7.88 -0.68 -16.23
CA LEU A 224 -6.96 0.39 -15.86
C LEU A 224 -6.20 0.92 -17.07
N ILE A 225 -5.56 0.02 -17.83
CA ILE A 225 -4.74 0.39 -18.99
C ILE A 225 -5.60 1.05 -20.07
N THR A 226 -6.77 0.47 -20.39
CA THR A 226 -7.68 1.05 -21.39
C THR A 226 -8.12 2.46 -20.98
N ARG A 227 -8.50 2.67 -19.72
CA ARG A 227 -8.93 3.98 -19.21
C ARG A 227 -7.81 5.01 -19.26
N MET A 228 -6.62 4.64 -18.81
CA MET A 228 -5.43 5.50 -18.83
C MET A 228 -5.09 5.93 -20.26
N LEU A 229 -5.02 4.98 -21.20
CA LEU A 229 -4.72 5.27 -22.61
C LEU A 229 -5.81 6.12 -23.28
N SER A 230 -7.09 5.88 -22.97
CA SER A 230 -8.20 6.67 -23.51
C SER A 230 -8.19 8.14 -23.08
N LYS A 231 -7.48 8.46 -22.00
CA LYS A 231 -7.26 9.80 -21.50
C LYS A 231 -6.03 10.49 -22.13
N GLY A 232 -5.34 9.84 -23.04
CA GLY A 232 -4.18 10.39 -23.74
C GLY A 232 -2.86 10.27 -23.00
N VAL A 233 -2.76 9.37 -22.01
CA VAL A 233 -1.46 9.10 -21.34
C VAL A 233 -0.50 8.47 -22.33
N HIS A 234 0.69 9.06 -22.46
CA HIS A 234 1.79 8.51 -23.24
C HIS A 234 2.50 7.41 -22.48
N VAL A 235 2.86 6.33 -23.14
CA VAL A 235 3.50 5.17 -22.51
C VAL A 235 4.77 4.80 -23.26
N LEU A 236 5.87 4.70 -22.54
CA LEU A 236 7.17 4.24 -23.00
C LEU A 236 7.52 2.95 -22.23
N THR A 237 7.22 1.80 -22.80
CA THR A 237 7.65 0.49 -22.27
C THR A 237 9.00 0.09 -22.85
N GLU A 238 9.67 -0.87 -22.19
CA GLU A 238 11.03 -1.31 -22.55
C GLU A 238 12.00 -0.11 -22.58
N ALA A 239 11.74 0.88 -21.70
CA ALA A 239 12.46 2.13 -21.58
C ALA A 239 13.02 2.27 -20.17
N LYS A 240 14.34 2.27 -20.03
CA LYS A 240 15.02 2.33 -18.74
C LYS A 240 15.62 3.73 -18.54
N VAL A 241 15.18 4.43 -17.50
CA VAL A 241 15.80 5.71 -17.13
C VAL A 241 17.24 5.49 -16.74
N THR A 242 18.15 6.25 -17.38
CA THR A 242 19.59 6.12 -17.23
C THR A 242 20.22 7.32 -16.55
N GLU A 243 19.68 8.53 -16.79
CA GLU A 243 20.23 9.76 -16.24
C GLU A 243 19.11 10.77 -15.99
N ILE A 244 19.24 11.53 -14.91
CA ILE A 244 18.39 12.67 -14.58
C ILE A 244 19.26 13.86 -14.24
N THR A 245 19.00 14.96 -14.92
CA THR A 245 19.55 16.28 -14.63
C THR A 245 18.44 17.22 -14.14
N GLU A 246 18.77 18.45 -13.80
CA GLU A 246 17.80 19.45 -13.35
C GLU A 246 16.63 19.64 -14.36
N ASP A 247 16.93 19.60 -15.67
CA ASP A 247 15.99 19.94 -16.74
C ASP A 247 15.66 18.78 -17.69
N ALA A 248 16.30 17.60 -17.53
CA ALA A 248 16.18 16.53 -18.51
C ALA A 248 16.13 15.14 -17.87
N ILE A 249 15.35 14.25 -18.49
CA ILE A 249 15.21 12.83 -18.15
C ILE A 249 15.66 12.02 -19.35
N SER A 250 16.78 11.30 -19.23
CA SER A 250 17.32 10.43 -20.27
C SER A 250 16.94 8.97 -19.99
N TYR A 251 16.55 8.25 -21.03
CA TYR A 251 16.22 6.83 -20.97
C TYR A 251 16.77 6.08 -22.17
N GLU A 252 17.11 4.82 -21.95
CA GLU A 252 17.53 3.89 -23.00
C GLU A 252 16.30 3.08 -23.48
N LYS A 253 16.11 3.02 -24.80
CA LYS A 253 15.14 2.17 -25.47
C LYS A 253 15.70 1.68 -26.80
N ASP A 254 15.55 0.40 -27.09
CA ASP A 254 16.03 -0.24 -28.33
C ASP A 254 17.54 -0.03 -28.57
N GLY A 255 18.33 0.14 -27.49
CA GLY A 255 19.78 0.41 -27.55
C GLY A 255 20.15 1.87 -27.85
N GLU A 256 19.18 2.77 -27.93
CA GLU A 256 19.38 4.19 -28.16
C GLU A 256 19.03 5.01 -26.92
N ILE A 257 19.73 6.11 -26.71
CA ILE A 257 19.43 7.08 -25.64
C ILE A 257 18.50 8.16 -26.17
N HIS A 258 17.40 8.34 -25.48
CA HIS A 258 16.40 9.36 -25.74
C HIS A 258 16.33 10.31 -24.54
N THR A 259 15.89 11.56 -24.78
CA THR A 259 15.81 12.58 -23.72
C THR A 259 14.47 13.32 -23.77
N ILE A 260 13.84 13.47 -22.61
CA ILE A 260 12.69 14.34 -22.38
C ILE A 260 13.22 15.58 -21.64
N ALA A 261 13.19 16.74 -22.31
CA ALA A 261 13.77 17.99 -21.79
C ALA A 261 12.72 19.04 -21.41
N ASP A 262 11.44 18.79 -21.69
CA ASP A 262 10.37 19.77 -21.49
C ASP A 262 9.38 19.38 -20.37
N ALA A 263 9.68 18.33 -19.62
CA ALA A 263 8.91 17.97 -18.43
C ALA A 263 9.12 18.99 -17.30
N ASP A 264 8.09 19.21 -16.52
CA ASP A 264 8.15 20.08 -15.34
C ASP A 264 8.12 19.30 -14.02
N THR A 265 7.63 18.07 -14.03
CA THR A 265 7.51 17.25 -12.83
C THR A 265 7.92 15.80 -13.10
N LEU A 266 8.71 15.25 -12.19
CA LEU A 266 9.07 13.85 -12.14
C LEU A 266 8.35 13.18 -10.96
N VAL A 267 7.56 12.14 -11.25
CA VAL A 267 6.89 11.32 -10.22
C VAL A 267 7.54 9.95 -10.14
N LEU A 268 7.97 9.56 -8.96
CA LEU A 268 8.56 8.25 -8.71
C LEU A 268 7.49 7.26 -8.24
N ALA A 269 7.29 6.20 -9.02
CA ALA A 269 6.37 5.09 -8.73
C ALA A 269 7.09 3.73 -8.88
N MET A 270 8.30 3.65 -8.33
CA MET A 270 9.24 2.53 -8.53
C MET A 270 9.04 1.36 -7.57
N GLY A 271 7.90 1.33 -6.86
CA GLY A 271 7.58 0.33 -5.85
C GLY A 271 8.06 0.73 -4.46
N TYR A 272 8.04 -0.27 -3.56
CA TYR A 272 8.29 -0.08 -2.13
C TYR A 272 9.35 -1.04 -1.63
N ARG A 273 9.99 -0.67 -0.53
CA ARG A 273 10.88 -1.53 0.24
C ARG A 273 10.38 -1.60 1.69
N PRO A 274 10.52 -2.74 2.38
CA PRO A 274 10.24 -2.81 3.80
C PRO A 274 11.02 -1.74 4.58
N ASN A 275 10.35 -1.09 5.53
CA ASN A 275 11.03 -0.27 6.52
C ASN A 275 11.45 -1.20 7.66
N THR A 276 12.75 -1.42 7.88
CA THR A 276 13.22 -2.35 8.92
C THR A 276 13.73 -1.64 10.17
N LYS A 277 13.84 -0.32 10.15
CA LYS A 277 14.55 0.43 11.18
C LYS A 277 14.07 0.12 12.61
N LEU A 278 12.78 0.23 12.88
CA LEU A 278 12.25 -0.02 14.24
C LEU A 278 12.43 -1.49 14.66
N ALA A 279 12.28 -2.43 13.71
CA ALA A 279 12.51 -3.85 13.99
C ALA A 279 13.98 -4.14 14.35
N ASP A 280 14.91 -3.54 13.60
CA ASP A 280 16.35 -3.67 13.84
C ASP A 280 16.76 -3.03 15.19
N ASP A 281 16.24 -1.84 15.50
CA ASP A 281 16.50 -1.14 16.78
C ASP A 281 15.97 -1.98 17.97
N LEU A 282 14.77 -2.56 17.87
CA LEU A 282 14.21 -3.43 18.91
C LEU A 282 14.96 -4.75 19.05
N ALA A 283 15.38 -5.35 17.94
CA ALA A 283 16.21 -6.56 17.97
C ALA A 283 17.56 -6.32 18.65
N ALA A 284 18.20 -5.17 18.36
CA ALA A 284 19.44 -4.75 19.02
C ALA A 284 19.26 -4.52 20.53
N ALA A 285 18.04 -4.12 20.95
CA ALA A 285 17.65 -3.95 22.35
C ALA A 285 17.18 -5.24 23.02
N GLY A 286 17.21 -6.38 22.32
CA GLY A 286 16.79 -7.68 22.85
C GLY A 286 15.27 -7.89 22.99
N VAL A 287 14.47 -7.06 22.30
CA VAL A 287 13.01 -7.16 22.28
C VAL A 287 12.57 -8.06 21.13
N ALA A 288 11.88 -9.15 21.44
CA ALA A 288 11.30 -10.02 20.41
C ALA A 288 10.08 -9.34 19.77
N THR A 289 9.97 -9.43 18.44
CA THR A 289 8.91 -8.80 17.68
C THR A 289 8.35 -9.71 16.59
N HIS A 290 7.08 -9.54 16.26
CA HIS A 290 6.43 -10.14 15.09
C HIS A 290 6.31 -9.07 14.01
N VAL A 291 7.05 -9.21 12.91
CA VAL A 291 6.98 -8.25 11.79
C VAL A 291 6.05 -8.80 10.71
N LEU A 292 5.08 -8.02 10.26
CA LEU A 292 4.05 -8.46 9.31
C LEU A 292 3.67 -7.39 8.28
N GLY A 293 2.97 -7.84 7.22
CA GLY A 293 2.59 -6.99 6.10
C GLY A 293 3.81 -6.42 5.39
N ASP A 294 3.69 -5.22 4.84
CA ASP A 294 4.73 -4.59 4.03
C ASP A 294 6.00 -4.22 4.84
N ALA A 295 5.92 -4.18 6.16
CA ALA A 295 7.09 -4.05 7.03
C ALA A 295 8.02 -5.28 6.96
N ASN A 296 7.46 -6.46 6.67
CA ASN A 296 8.20 -7.71 6.45
C ASN A 296 8.49 -7.93 4.95
N LYS A 297 7.43 -7.88 4.14
CA LYS A 297 7.53 -8.12 2.69
C LYS A 297 6.43 -7.34 1.99
N CYS A 298 6.82 -6.43 1.09
CA CYS A 298 5.88 -5.68 0.28
C CYS A 298 4.98 -6.62 -0.55
N GLY A 299 3.68 -6.41 -0.45
CA GLY A 299 2.66 -7.25 -1.06
C GLY A 299 1.43 -6.46 -1.48
N ASN A 300 0.28 -7.08 -1.35
CA ASN A 300 -1.00 -6.45 -1.60
C ASN A 300 -1.92 -6.54 -0.36
N ILE A 301 -3.10 -5.93 -0.43
CA ILE A 301 -4.06 -5.86 0.69
C ILE A 301 -4.42 -7.26 1.23
N ARG A 302 -4.53 -8.27 0.34
CA ARG A 302 -4.82 -9.65 0.73
C ARG A 302 -3.70 -10.23 1.60
N ASP A 303 -2.46 -9.99 1.18
CA ASP A 303 -1.28 -10.51 1.85
C ASP A 303 -1.16 -9.83 3.23
N ALA A 304 -1.32 -8.51 3.30
CA ALA A 304 -1.32 -7.74 4.53
C ALA A 304 -2.39 -8.21 5.54
N ILE A 305 -3.65 -8.33 5.09
CA ILE A 305 -4.75 -8.82 5.96
C ILE A 305 -4.52 -10.29 6.36
N GLY A 306 -4.01 -11.11 5.43
CA GLY A 306 -3.69 -12.51 5.68
C GLY A 306 -2.61 -12.69 6.74
N ASP A 307 -1.53 -11.90 6.66
CA ASP A 307 -0.43 -11.90 7.64
C ASP A 307 -0.94 -11.47 9.03
N GLY A 308 -1.72 -10.38 9.07
CA GLY A 308 -2.32 -9.90 10.33
C GLY A 308 -3.18 -10.97 11.00
N TYR A 309 -4.02 -11.65 10.23
CA TYR A 309 -4.83 -12.77 10.74
C TYR A 309 -3.96 -13.91 11.26
N LYS A 310 -2.97 -14.34 10.48
CA LYS A 310 -2.11 -15.48 10.82
C LYS A 310 -1.33 -15.21 12.11
N VAL A 311 -0.60 -14.10 12.18
CA VAL A 311 0.21 -13.75 13.34
C VAL A 311 -0.66 -13.65 14.59
N ALA A 312 -1.82 -13.01 14.52
CA ALA A 312 -2.72 -12.90 15.65
C ALA A 312 -3.32 -14.25 16.11
N CYS A 313 -3.40 -15.25 15.23
CA CYS A 313 -3.80 -16.61 15.61
C CYS A 313 -2.69 -17.38 16.33
N GLU A 314 -1.44 -17.00 16.17
CA GLU A 314 -0.25 -17.61 16.76
C GLU A 314 0.12 -17.00 18.14
N LEU A 315 -0.36 -15.75 18.45
CA LEU A 315 -0.16 -15.10 19.74
C LEU A 315 -0.83 -15.86 20.89
#